data_6a1575a52445b2b000580446bbbdd49e
#
_entry.id   6a1575a52445b2b000580446bbbdd49e
#
_cell.length_a   1.000
_cell.length_b   1.000
_cell.length_c   1.000
_cell.angle_alpha   90.00
_cell.angle_beta   90.00
_cell.angle_gamma   90.00
#
_symmetry.space_group_name_H-M   'P 1'
#
loop_
_entity.id
_entity.type
_entity.pdbx_description
1 polymer ?
#
loop_
_entity_poly.entity_id
_entity_poly.type
_entity_poly.pdbx_seq_one_letter_code
_entity_poly.pdbx_strand_id
1 'polypeptide(L)'
;MRKLIFSLAAPLLLSAVAVADDAAPPVAPGAIPSGYVWYSGGSVAVGIGYTWGRGTLYNSKDQKQYPFKLSGVSIADVGGAGINAEGEVYNLTSPADLSGNYSAVTAGVTIIEGGSVAYLKNEKGVVIKLHSQTGGLRFNLSANGMHITLK
;
A
#
# COMPACT_ATOMS: atom_id res chain seq x y z
N MET A 1 -64.50 -16.93 35.93
CA MET A 1 -64.01 -16.70 34.57
C MET A 1 -62.68 -15.94 34.67
N ARG A 2 -61.52 -16.62 34.53
CA ARG A 2 -60.17 -16.01 34.59
C ARG A 2 -59.69 -15.80 33.18
N LYS A 3 -59.57 -14.55 32.75
CA LYS A 3 -58.94 -14.18 31.46
C LYS A 3 -57.47 -14.22 31.62
N LEU A 4 -56.80 -15.15 30.96
CA LEU A 4 -55.35 -15.20 30.79
C LEU A 4 -54.96 -14.22 29.68
N ILE A 5 -54.19 -13.19 30.05
CA ILE A 5 -53.58 -12.26 29.11
C ILE A 5 -52.19 -12.83 28.79
N PHE A 6 -52.01 -13.36 27.58
CA PHE A 6 -50.71 -13.72 27.06
C PHE A 6 -49.99 -12.44 26.58
N SER A 7 -49.00 -12.02 27.33
CA SER A 7 -48.08 -10.96 26.90
C SER A 7 -47.02 -11.58 25.98
N LEU A 8 -47.10 -11.26 24.70
CA LEU A 8 -46.13 -11.68 23.68
C LEU A 8 -44.98 -10.68 23.71
N ALA A 9 -43.90 -11.01 24.43
CA ALA A 9 -42.66 -10.25 24.37
C ALA A 9 -41.87 -10.68 23.12
N ALA A 10 -41.84 -9.84 22.11
CA ALA A 10 -40.97 -10.03 20.95
C ALA A 10 -39.51 -9.63 21.31
N PRO A 11 -38.53 -10.48 21.09
CA PRO A 11 -37.15 -10.08 21.26
C PRO A 11 -36.74 -9.15 20.12
N LEU A 12 -36.36 -7.94 20.47
CA LEU A 12 -35.73 -6.96 19.55
C LEU A 12 -34.33 -7.48 19.21
N LEU A 13 -34.18 -8.08 18.05
CA LEU A 13 -32.87 -8.42 17.49
C LEU A 13 -32.15 -7.12 17.13
N LEU A 14 -31.30 -6.68 18.03
CA LEU A 14 -30.35 -5.60 17.77
C LEU A 14 -29.29 -6.14 16.80
N SER A 15 -29.49 -5.91 15.49
CA SER A 15 -28.46 -6.18 14.49
C SER A 15 -27.31 -5.24 14.77
N ALA A 16 -26.24 -5.76 15.38
CA ALA A 16 -24.97 -5.06 15.45
C ALA A 16 -24.46 -4.90 14.01
N VAL A 17 -24.55 -3.69 13.48
CA VAL A 17 -23.83 -3.31 12.28
C VAL A 17 -22.36 -3.34 12.66
N ALA A 18 -21.64 -4.36 12.19
CA ALA A 18 -20.18 -4.36 12.26
C ALA A 18 -19.69 -3.19 11.42
N VAL A 19 -19.29 -2.12 12.08
CA VAL A 19 -18.52 -1.04 11.45
C VAL A 19 -17.22 -1.71 11.04
N ALA A 20 -16.98 -1.79 9.73
CA ALA A 20 -15.67 -2.20 9.23
C ALA A 20 -14.66 -1.26 9.87
N ASP A 21 -13.73 -1.82 10.63
CA ASP A 21 -12.60 -1.11 11.21
C ASP A 21 -11.85 -0.48 10.03
N ASP A 22 -11.96 0.83 9.87
CA ASP A 22 -11.06 1.60 9.02
C ASP A 22 -9.69 1.45 9.66
N ALA A 23 -8.91 0.48 9.15
CA ALA A 23 -7.57 0.20 9.66
C ALA A 23 -6.80 1.51 9.65
N ALA A 24 -6.31 1.92 10.82
CA ALA A 24 -5.53 3.14 10.97
C ALA A 24 -4.38 3.13 9.95
N PRO A 25 -4.04 4.27 9.34
CA PRO A 25 -2.95 4.33 8.38
C PRO A 25 -1.67 3.78 9.02
N PRO A 26 -0.86 3.01 8.27
CA PRO A 26 0.33 2.33 8.81
C PRO A 26 1.42 3.30 9.26
N VAL A 27 1.21 4.59 9.03
CA VAL A 27 2.08 5.69 9.43
C VAL A 27 1.28 6.66 10.28
N ALA A 28 1.79 6.99 11.47
CA ALA A 28 1.14 7.94 12.37
C ALA A 28 1.01 9.32 11.72
N PRO A 29 -0.10 10.04 11.95
CA PRO A 29 -0.23 11.43 11.51
C PRO A 29 0.93 12.30 12.04
N GLY A 30 1.59 13.04 11.14
CA GLY A 30 2.72 13.89 11.50
C GLY A 30 4.06 13.18 11.67
N ALA A 31 4.15 11.87 11.34
CA ALA A 31 5.42 11.16 11.34
C ALA A 31 6.39 11.78 10.33
N ILE A 32 7.66 11.89 10.74
CA ILE A 32 8.73 12.45 9.89
C ILE A 32 9.29 11.33 9.02
N PRO A 33 9.34 11.50 7.69
CA PRO A 33 9.93 10.51 6.80
C PRO A 33 11.42 10.30 7.09
N SER A 34 11.85 9.05 7.09
CA SER A 34 13.26 8.65 7.17
C SER A 34 14.00 8.89 5.85
N GLY A 35 13.26 9.01 4.76
CA GLY A 35 13.82 9.26 3.43
C GLY A 35 12.72 9.39 2.39
N TYR A 36 13.17 9.55 1.14
CA TYR A 36 12.28 9.71 -0.01
C TYR A 36 12.74 8.79 -1.13
N VAL A 37 11.80 8.27 -1.90
CA VAL A 37 12.08 7.43 -3.06
C VAL A 37 11.47 8.02 -4.32
N TRP A 38 12.21 7.92 -5.41
CA TRP A 38 11.72 8.17 -6.76
C TRP A 38 11.89 6.89 -7.56
N TYR A 39 10.89 6.55 -8.30
CA TYR A 39 10.85 5.30 -9.04
C TYR A 39 10.30 5.53 -10.44
N SER A 40 10.95 4.90 -11.40
CA SER A 40 10.52 4.90 -12.79
C SER A 40 10.65 3.49 -13.36
N GLY A 41 9.66 3.06 -14.11
CA GLY A 41 9.64 1.71 -14.65
C GLY A 41 8.47 1.44 -15.57
N GLY A 42 8.13 0.19 -15.69
CA GLY A 42 7.03 -0.26 -16.52
C GLY A 42 6.35 -1.50 -15.96
N SER A 43 5.20 -1.80 -16.52
CA SER A 43 4.48 -3.03 -16.27
C SER A 43 3.93 -3.58 -17.57
N VAL A 44 3.88 -4.90 -17.67
CA VAL A 44 3.14 -5.61 -18.72
C VAL A 44 2.27 -6.66 -18.09
N ALA A 45 1.11 -6.89 -18.64
CA ALA A 45 0.19 -7.91 -18.16
C ALA A 45 -0.56 -8.58 -19.30
N VAL A 46 -0.64 -9.90 -19.21
CA VAL A 46 -1.53 -10.76 -20.00
C VAL A 46 -2.12 -11.77 -19.01
N GLY A 47 -3.10 -11.31 -18.23
CA GLY A 47 -3.67 -12.07 -17.11
C GLY A 47 -2.84 -11.96 -15.84
N ILE A 48 -1.58 -12.41 -15.84
CA ILE A 48 -0.60 -12.16 -14.78
C ILE A 48 0.36 -11.10 -15.28
N GLY A 49 0.55 -10.02 -14.51
CA GLY A 49 1.42 -8.91 -14.84
C GLY A 49 2.79 -9.01 -14.20
N TYR A 50 3.78 -8.42 -14.85
CA TYR A 50 5.12 -8.22 -14.32
C TYR A 50 5.46 -6.75 -14.33
N THR A 51 5.94 -6.25 -13.20
CA THR A 51 6.37 -4.86 -13.01
C THR A 51 7.86 -4.83 -12.74
N TRP A 52 8.55 -3.90 -13.36
CA TRP A 52 9.98 -3.68 -13.16
C TRP A 52 10.30 -2.20 -13.14
N GLY A 53 11.40 -1.85 -12.53
CA GLY A 53 11.88 -0.49 -12.57
C GLY A 53 13.16 -0.24 -11.81
N ARG A 54 13.53 1.02 -11.81
CA ARG A 54 14.69 1.55 -11.11
C ARG A 54 14.28 2.78 -10.34
N GLY A 55 14.90 2.96 -9.21
CA GLY A 55 14.65 4.13 -8.39
C GLY A 55 15.88 4.56 -7.62
N THR A 56 15.69 5.62 -6.87
CA THR A 56 16.70 6.19 -5.98
C THR A 56 16.06 6.48 -4.64
N LEU A 57 16.68 6.00 -3.58
CA LEU A 57 16.39 6.37 -2.21
C LEU A 57 17.27 7.55 -1.83
N TYR A 58 16.67 8.64 -1.36
CA TYR A 58 17.36 9.66 -0.60
C TYR A 58 17.15 9.37 0.89
N ASN A 59 18.24 9.08 1.60
CA ASN A 59 18.20 8.83 3.04
C ASN A 59 18.42 10.13 3.79
N SER A 60 17.44 10.54 4.61
CA SER A 60 17.49 11.80 5.34
C SER A 60 18.57 11.84 6.43
N LYS A 61 18.98 10.68 6.94
CA LYS A 61 19.94 10.57 8.03
C LYS A 61 21.37 10.88 7.60
N ASP A 62 21.80 10.37 6.46
CA ASP A 62 23.16 10.56 5.94
C ASP A 62 23.22 11.50 4.72
N GLN A 63 22.04 11.95 4.24
CA GLN A 63 21.87 12.84 3.09
C GLN A 63 22.47 12.28 1.80
N LYS A 64 22.48 10.95 1.65
CA LYS A 64 23.01 10.26 0.47
C LYS A 64 21.91 9.63 -0.35
N GLN A 65 22.23 9.39 -1.60
CA GLN A 65 21.35 8.72 -2.56
C GLN A 65 21.82 7.28 -2.80
N TYR A 66 20.87 6.37 -2.81
CA TYR A 66 21.09 4.94 -2.99
C TYR A 66 20.21 4.43 -4.13
N PRO A 67 20.82 3.99 -5.24
CA PRO A 67 20.06 3.42 -6.34
C PRO A 67 19.51 2.05 -5.96
N PHE A 68 18.29 1.75 -6.42
CA PHE A 68 17.66 0.44 -6.23
C PHE A 68 16.98 -0.06 -7.51
N LYS A 69 16.74 -1.35 -7.56
CA LYS A 69 15.88 -2.01 -8.53
C LYS A 69 14.60 -2.47 -7.86
N LEU A 70 13.55 -2.53 -8.65
CA LEU A 70 12.24 -2.98 -8.23
C LEU A 70 11.73 -3.99 -9.25
N SER A 71 11.12 -5.05 -8.74
CA SER A 71 10.40 -6.04 -9.53
C SER A 71 9.20 -6.56 -8.75
N GLY A 72 8.16 -6.95 -9.44
CA GLY A 72 6.97 -7.49 -8.78
C GLY A 72 6.04 -8.20 -9.75
N VAL A 73 5.14 -8.99 -9.18
CA VAL A 73 4.05 -9.62 -9.90
C VAL A 73 2.79 -8.82 -9.60
N SER A 74 2.10 -8.40 -10.64
CA SER A 74 0.81 -7.74 -10.53
C SER A 74 -0.26 -8.55 -11.22
N ILE A 75 -1.46 -8.55 -10.65
CA ILE A 75 -2.65 -9.01 -11.38
C ILE A 75 -3.17 -7.76 -12.08
N ALA A 76 -2.97 -7.67 -13.39
CA ALA A 76 -3.39 -6.51 -14.15
C ALA A 76 -4.26 -6.93 -15.32
N ASP A 77 -5.10 -6.00 -15.75
CA ASP A 77 -5.78 -6.10 -17.02
C ASP A 77 -4.75 -6.11 -18.16
N VAL A 78 -5.14 -6.63 -19.32
CA VAL A 78 -4.26 -6.71 -20.50
C VAL A 78 -3.73 -5.33 -20.87
N GLY A 79 -2.40 -5.18 -20.94
CA GLY A 79 -1.80 -3.92 -21.37
C GLY A 79 -0.37 -3.72 -20.91
N GLY A 80 0.18 -2.56 -21.26
CA GLY A 80 1.47 -2.09 -20.81
C GLY A 80 1.39 -0.62 -20.44
N ALA A 81 2.11 -0.22 -19.39
CA ALA A 81 2.15 1.17 -18.94
C ALA A 81 3.54 1.55 -18.42
N GLY A 82 3.94 2.80 -18.68
CA GLY A 82 5.05 3.43 -17.99
C GLY A 82 4.60 3.92 -16.62
N ILE A 83 5.45 3.78 -15.63
CA ILE A 83 5.17 4.14 -14.24
C ILE A 83 6.21 5.14 -13.76
N ASN A 84 5.73 6.25 -13.22
CA ASN A 84 6.54 7.17 -12.43
C ASN A 84 5.85 7.39 -11.10
N ALA A 85 6.56 7.16 -10.04
CA ALA A 85 6.05 7.34 -8.69
C ALA A 85 7.12 7.92 -7.78
N GLU A 86 6.67 8.62 -6.77
CA GLU A 86 7.49 9.12 -5.69
C GLU A 86 6.89 8.67 -4.36
N GLY A 87 7.69 8.62 -3.32
CA GLY A 87 7.18 8.18 -2.03
C GLY A 87 8.00 8.65 -0.85
N GLU A 88 7.36 8.63 0.29
CA GLU A 88 7.95 8.88 1.60
C GLU A 88 8.27 7.53 2.24
N VAL A 89 9.46 7.40 2.82
CA VAL A 89 9.91 6.18 3.50
C VAL A 89 9.93 6.42 5.01
N TYR A 90 9.38 5.48 5.76
CA TYR A 90 9.29 5.53 7.21
C TYR A 90 9.94 4.31 7.84
N ASN A 91 10.41 4.44 9.07
CA ASN A 91 11.04 3.38 9.85
C ASN A 91 12.31 2.80 9.22
N LEU A 92 13.03 3.58 8.44
CA LEU A 92 14.29 3.19 7.83
C LEU A 92 15.43 3.40 8.82
N THR A 93 16.00 2.34 9.38
CA THR A 93 17.13 2.42 10.30
C THR A 93 18.45 2.49 9.54
N SER A 94 18.60 1.73 8.48
CA SER A 94 19.74 1.68 7.58
C SER A 94 19.26 1.67 6.14
N PRO A 95 20.01 2.26 5.18
CA PRO A 95 19.64 2.18 3.76
C PRO A 95 19.43 0.75 3.26
N ALA A 96 20.21 -0.22 3.75
CA ALA A 96 20.06 -1.63 3.41
C ALA A 96 18.68 -2.22 3.78
N ASP A 97 18.00 -1.66 4.75
CA ASP A 97 16.67 -2.11 5.19
C ASP A 97 15.57 -1.80 4.15
N LEU A 98 15.86 -0.95 3.16
CA LEU A 98 14.97 -0.74 2.03
C LEU A 98 14.83 -1.99 1.17
N SER A 99 15.86 -2.82 1.10
CA SER A 99 15.80 -4.09 0.36
C SER A 99 14.87 -5.08 1.08
N GLY A 100 14.00 -5.71 0.34
CA GLY A 100 13.08 -6.72 0.86
C GLY A 100 11.82 -6.89 0.03
N ASN A 101 10.93 -7.71 0.53
CA ASN A 101 9.63 -7.96 -0.07
C ASN A 101 8.59 -7.02 0.56
N TYR A 102 7.90 -6.29 -0.26
CA TYR A 102 6.86 -5.36 0.15
C TYR A 102 5.50 -5.89 -0.21
N SER A 103 4.57 -5.77 0.71
CA SER A 103 3.15 -6.04 0.49
C SER A 103 2.32 -4.79 0.82
N ALA A 104 1.14 -4.69 0.22
CA ALA A 104 0.21 -3.61 0.54
C ALA A 104 -0.31 -3.78 1.98
N VAL A 105 -0.27 -2.70 2.76
CA VAL A 105 -0.73 -2.71 4.17
C VAL A 105 -2.23 -2.43 4.27
N THR A 106 -2.78 -1.71 3.30
CA THR A 106 -4.21 -1.42 3.20
C THR A 106 -4.81 -2.14 2.01
N ALA A 107 -6.05 -2.62 2.16
CA ALA A 107 -6.77 -3.26 1.08
C ALA A 107 -7.16 -2.24 0.00
N GLY A 108 -6.21 -1.92 -0.87
CA GLY A 108 -6.45 -1.08 -2.02
C GLY A 108 -5.62 0.19 -2.08
N VAL A 109 -5.74 0.83 -3.22
CA VAL A 109 -5.15 2.14 -3.51
C VAL A 109 -6.20 3.19 -3.21
N THR A 110 -5.88 4.15 -2.37
CA THR A 110 -6.73 5.31 -2.18
C THR A 110 -6.54 6.26 -3.35
N ILE A 111 -7.61 6.49 -4.11
CA ILE A 111 -7.62 7.49 -5.18
C ILE A 111 -7.91 8.83 -4.54
N ILE A 112 -6.99 9.77 -4.69
CA ILE A 112 -7.14 11.16 -4.28
C ILE A 112 -7.18 12.04 -5.52
N GLU A 113 -7.66 13.27 -5.37
CA GLU A 113 -7.67 14.25 -6.45
C GLU A 113 -6.24 14.43 -7.00
N GLY A 114 -6.04 14.10 -8.29
CA GLY A 114 -4.75 14.20 -8.98
C GLY A 114 -3.80 13.00 -8.86
N GLY A 115 -4.21 11.88 -8.26
CA GLY A 115 -3.33 10.71 -8.18
C GLY A 115 -3.86 9.56 -7.32
N SER A 116 -2.96 8.69 -6.92
CA SER A 116 -3.26 7.57 -6.03
C SER A 116 -2.18 7.40 -4.97
N VAL A 117 -2.57 6.93 -3.79
CA VAL A 117 -1.67 6.65 -2.67
C VAL A 117 -1.76 5.18 -2.31
N ALA A 118 -0.61 4.54 -2.14
CA ALA A 118 -0.49 3.16 -1.66
C ALA A 118 0.53 3.07 -0.54
N TYR A 119 0.23 2.28 0.48
CA TYR A 119 1.16 1.97 1.56
C TYR A 119 1.71 0.56 1.40
N LEU A 120 3.02 0.46 1.42
CA LEU A 120 3.77 -0.79 1.29
C LEU A 120 4.62 -1.00 2.53
N LYS A 121 4.70 -2.23 3.02
CA LYS A 121 5.52 -2.58 4.17
C LYS A 121 6.32 -3.84 3.88
N ASN A 122 7.61 -3.83 4.27
CA ASN A 122 8.46 -5.01 4.18
C ASN A 122 8.55 -5.75 5.52
N GLU A 123 9.22 -6.90 5.52
CA GLU A 123 9.45 -7.74 6.70
C GLU A 123 10.28 -7.08 7.80
N LYS A 124 11.03 -6.03 7.47
CA LYS A 124 11.85 -5.26 8.43
C LYS A 124 11.10 -4.09 9.06
N GLY A 125 9.83 -3.89 8.70
CA GLY A 125 8.99 -2.82 9.21
C GLY A 125 9.13 -1.48 8.49
N VAL A 126 9.92 -1.40 7.43
CA VAL A 126 10.00 -0.21 6.57
C VAL A 126 8.69 -0.03 5.83
N VAL A 127 8.14 1.17 5.90
CA VAL A 127 6.90 1.56 5.22
C VAL A 127 7.21 2.56 4.13
N ILE A 128 6.69 2.34 2.94
CA ILE A 128 6.75 3.28 1.81
C ILE A 128 5.32 3.75 1.52
N LYS A 129 5.10 5.05 1.60
CA LYS A 129 3.88 5.71 1.15
C LYS A 129 4.11 6.21 -0.27
N LEU A 130 3.64 5.47 -1.25
CA LEU A 130 3.80 5.80 -2.67
C LEU A 130 2.70 6.73 -3.15
N HIS A 131 3.11 7.74 -3.88
CA HIS A 131 2.24 8.65 -4.63
C HIS A 131 2.48 8.43 -6.13
N SER A 132 1.44 8.16 -6.89
CA SER A 132 1.49 8.12 -8.34
C SER A 132 0.75 9.30 -8.92
N GLN A 133 1.39 10.02 -9.82
CA GLN A 133 0.78 11.13 -10.57
C GLN A 133 0.03 10.66 -11.82
N THR A 134 0.20 9.40 -12.19
CA THR A 134 -0.47 8.84 -13.36
C THR A 134 -1.87 8.37 -12.94
N GLY A 135 -2.88 9.14 -13.28
CA GLY A 135 -4.27 8.77 -13.06
C GLY A 135 -4.60 7.47 -13.80
N GLY A 136 -4.93 6.42 -13.07
CA GLY A 136 -5.28 5.11 -13.62
C GLY A 136 -4.30 3.99 -13.31
N LEU A 137 -3.18 4.27 -12.63
CA LEU A 137 -2.31 3.21 -12.13
C LEU A 137 -3.02 2.49 -10.99
N ARG A 138 -3.72 1.44 -11.33
CA ARG A 138 -4.17 0.47 -10.34
C ARG A 138 -2.92 -0.29 -9.90
N PHE A 139 -2.35 0.09 -8.76
CA PHE A 139 -1.41 -0.77 -8.06
C PHE A 139 -2.19 -2.01 -7.58
N ASN A 140 -2.51 -2.90 -8.50
CA ASN A 140 -2.92 -4.24 -8.15
C ASN A 140 -1.70 -4.98 -7.63
N LEU A 141 -1.24 -4.55 -6.45
CA LEU A 141 -0.24 -5.28 -5.72
C LEU A 141 -0.91 -6.58 -5.30
N SER A 142 -0.56 -7.64 -6.02
CA SER A 142 -0.95 -8.98 -5.63
C SER A 142 -0.44 -9.28 -4.21
N ALA A 143 -1.03 -10.24 -3.55
CA ALA A 143 -0.56 -10.71 -2.25
C ALA A 143 0.93 -11.11 -2.25
N ASN A 144 1.53 -11.30 -3.42
CA ASN A 144 2.94 -11.65 -3.60
C ASN A 144 3.88 -10.44 -3.61
N GLY A 145 3.32 -9.21 -3.60
CA GLY A 145 4.10 -8.02 -3.33
C GLY A 145 5.09 -7.58 -4.41
N MET A 146 5.94 -6.70 -3.98
CA MET A 146 6.98 -6.06 -4.77
C MET A 146 8.33 -6.29 -4.09
N HIS A 147 9.34 -6.66 -4.85
CA HIS A 147 10.70 -6.86 -4.35
C HIS A 147 11.57 -5.67 -4.71
N ILE A 148 12.21 -5.10 -3.70
CA ILE A 148 13.20 -4.01 -3.85
C ILE A 148 14.57 -4.55 -3.51
N THR A 149 15.55 -4.23 -4.34
CA THR A 149 16.96 -4.56 -4.12
C THR A 149 17.81 -3.30 -4.26
N LEU A 150 18.48 -2.91 -3.20
CA LEU A 150 19.49 -1.86 -3.22
C LEU A 150 20.69 -2.30 -4.06
N LYS A 151 21.30 -1.38 -4.80
CA LYS A 151 22.50 -1.65 -5.59
C LYS A 151 23.77 -1.31 -4.81
#